data_09a9d846bddd460b40f0961f5036212f
#
_entry.id   09a9d846bddd460b40f0961f5036212f
#
_cell.length_a   1.000
_cell.length_b   1.000
_cell.length_c   1.000
_cell.angle_alpha   90.00
_cell.angle_beta   90.00
_cell.angle_gamma   90.00
#
_symmetry.space_group_name_H-M   'P 1'
#
loop_
_entity.id
_entity.type
_entity.pdbx_description
1 polymer ?
#
loop_
_entity_poly.entity_id
_entity_poly.type
_entity_poly.pdbx_seq_one_letter_code
_entity_poly.pdbx_strand_id
1 'polypeptide(L)'
;MPMRAPAGRTPEDRPANAAPAALALSATAASRAGPRHRQNEDAHAVVAEAGLFAVCDGIGGLCDGAVASRVVAELLQRAVPPGAALDIRLAEAREALARANAALFQAGEETRRPMGATVVLAIVGEACAVCLWAGDSRAYLMRAGALLQLTQDHAVLGRPHADAPPRMVVTRAIGPDAAVDIDCAIVDLRPGDCLLLCSDGVSGTVPAARIEALLAATPAAGAQELVAEAAARGTRDDATAVVVRVHPAEASHVAPR
;
A
#
# COMPACT_ATOMS: atom_id res chain seq x y z
N MET A 1 1.09 52.44 -22.64
CA MET A 1 -0.11 51.85 -22.03
C MET A 1 0.29 50.50 -21.43
N PRO A 2 0.30 50.32 -20.10
CA PRO A 2 0.67 49.06 -19.49
C PRO A 2 -0.57 48.13 -19.45
N MET A 3 -0.39 46.88 -19.92
CA MET A 3 -1.36 45.81 -19.89
C MET A 3 -1.62 45.38 -18.42
N ARG A 4 -2.89 45.39 -18.02
CA ARG A 4 -3.36 44.86 -16.73
C ARG A 4 -3.28 43.33 -16.75
N ALA A 5 -2.60 42.76 -15.76
CA ALA A 5 -2.64 41.33 -15.44
C ALA A 5 -4.06 40.92 -14.96
N PRO A 6 -4.52 39.71 -15.29
CA PRO A 6 -5.81 39.23 -14.79
C PRO A 6 -5.72 38.98 -13.27
N ALA A 7 -6.74 39.42 -12.55
CA ALA A 7 -6.87 39.25 -11.11
C ALA A 7 -6.88 37.77 -10.73
N GLY A 8 -5.97 37.37 -9.86
CA GLY A 8 -5.94 36.06 -9.26
C GLY A 8 -7.17 35.87 -8.36
N ARG A 9 -7.81 34.72 -8.48
CA ARG A 9 -8.90 34.30 -7.57
C ARG A 9 -8.34 34.19 -6.15
N THR A 10 -8.98 34.89 -5.23
CA THR A 10 -8.66 34.82 -3.80
C THR A 10 -9.08 33.47 -3.19
N PRO A 11 -8.44 33.03 -2.09
CA PRO A 11 -8.77 31.73 -1.42
C PRO A 11 -10.17 31.61 -0.84
N GLU A 12 -10.99 32.66 -0.92
CA GLU A 12 -12.31 32.77 -0.28
C GLU A 12 -13.48 32.18 -1.08
N ASP A 13 -13.29 31.73 -2.32
CA ASP A 13 -14.35 31.14 -3.16
C ASP A 13 -14.52 29.61 -2.97
N ARG A 14 -14.17 29.07 -1.81
CA ARG A 14 -14.57 27.72 -1.44
C ARG A 14 -15.93 27.79 -0.78
N PRO A 15 -16.99 27.15 -1.32
CA PRO A 15 -18.27 27.10 -0.63
C PRO A 15 -18.04 26.41 0.73
N ALA A 16 -18.11 27.19 1.79
CA ALA A 16 -18.14 26.67 3.15
C ALA A 16 -19.39 25.79 3.27
N ASN A 17 -19.17 24.52 3.71
CA ASN A 17 -20.23 23.66 4.20
C ASN A 17 -21.01 22.75 3.21
N ALA A 18 -20.32 22.10 2.26
CA ALA A 18 -20.81 20.81 1.82
C ALA A 18 -20.13 19.74 2.71
N ALA A 19 -20.90 18.98 3.49
CA ALA A 19 -20.40 17.80 4.17
C ALA A 19 -19.65 16.94 3.13
N PRO A 20 -18.48 16.37 3.45
CA PRO A 20 -17.75 15.54 2.49
C PRO A 20 -18.71 14.45 2.00
N ALA A 21 -18.86 14.33 0.68
CA ALA A 21 -19.66 13.26 0.09
C ALA A 21 -19.08 11.95 0.59
N ALA A 22 -19.92 11.10 1.18
CA ALA A 22 -19.49 9.78 1.62
C ALA A 22 -18.84 9.04 0.46
N LEU A 23 -17.75 8.34 0.72
CA LEU A 23 -16.99 7.59 -0.28
C LEU A 23 -17.42 6.12 -0.28
N ALA A 24 -17.59 5.55 -1.46
CA ALA A 24 -17.71 4.11 -1.64
C ALA A 24 -16.40 3.57 -2.22
N LEU A 25 -16.02 2.36 -1.81
CA LEU A 25 -14.78 1.74 -2.22
C LEU A 25 -15.04 0.45 -2.99
N SER A 26 -14.28 0.23 -4.04
CA SER A 26 -14.13 -1.09 -4.63
C SER A 26 -12.65 -1.46 -4.68
N ALA A 27 -12.33 -2.72 -4.41
CA ALA A 27 -10.94 -3.17 -4.38
C ALA A 27 -10.75 -4.45 -5.19
N THR A 28 -9.60 -4.56 -5.82
CA THR A 28 -9.10 -5.80 -6.43
C THR A 28 -7.72 -6.10 -5.90
N ALA A 29 -7.39 -7.37 -5.75
CA ALA A 29 -6.08 -7.84 -5.35
C ALA A 29 -5.62 -8.96 -6.27
N ALA A 30 -4.33 -9.01 -6.54
CA ALA A 30 -3.68 -10.09 -7.26
C ALA A 30 -2.29 -10.32 -6.70
N SER A 31 -1.89 -11.58 -6.65
CA SER A 31 -0.56 -12.00 -6.23
C SER A 31 -0.10 -13.18 -7.08
N ARG A 32 1.19 -13.20 -7.44
CA ARG A 32 1.80 -14.24 -8.26
C ARG A 32 3.21 -14.50 -7.78
N ALA A 33 3.52 -15.80 -7.58
CA ALA A 33 4.88 -16.21 -7.30
C ALA A 33 5.81 -15.94 -8.50
N GLY A 34 6.96 -15.38 -8.23
CA GLY A 34 8.05 -15.22 -9.17
C GLY A 34 8.88 -16.49 -9.32
N PRO A 35 9.74 -16.57 -10.36
CA PRO A 35 10.59 -17.76 -10.59
C PRO A 35 11.75 -17.90 -9.59
N ARG A 36 11.94 -16.91 -8.72
CA ARG A 36 13.07 -16.87 -7.78
C ARG A 36 12.83 -17.71 -6.53
N HIS A 37 11.57 -17.79 -6.11
CA HIS A 37 11.18 -18.46 -4.88
C HIS A 37 10.37 -19.73 -5.17
N ARG A 38 10.52 -20.75 -4.32
CA ARG A 38 9.73 -21.99 -4.42
C ARG A 38 8.28 -21.79 -3.96
N GLN A 39 8.05 -20.77 -3.15
CA GLN A 39 6.78 -20.37 -2.60
C GLN A 39 6.68 -18.86 -2.69
N ASN A 40 5.49 -18.33 -2.92
CA ASN A 40 5.23 -16.91 -2.89
C ASN A 40 5.49 -16.36 -1.48
N GLU A 41 6.41 -15.42 -1.36
CA GLU A 41 6.75 -14.76 -0.10
C GLU A 41 5.95 -13.46 0.12
N ASP A 42 5.17 -13.03 -0.88
CA ASP A 42 4.22 -11.93 -0.73
C ASP A 42 2.90 -12.38 -0.06
N ALA A 43 2.30 -11.47 0.68
CA ALA A 43 0.95 -11.59 1.21
C ALA A 43 0.20 -10.24 1.07
N HIS A 44 -1.14 -10.28 1.14
CA HIS A 44 -1.96 -9.07 1.15
C HIS A 44 -3.14 -9.20 2.09
N ALA A 45 -3.67 -8.06 2.53
CA ALA A 45 -4.90 -7.96 3.30
C ALA A 45 -5.87 -6.99 2.63
N VAL A 46 -7.13 -7.42 2.48
CA VAL A 46 -8.23 -6.61 1.96
C VAL A 46 -9.42 -6.80 2.88
N VAL A 47 -9.73 -5.80 3.69
CA VAL A 47 -10.89 -5.74 4.58
C VAL A 47 -11.67 -4.49 4.22
N ALA A 48 -12.46 -4.60 3.15
CA ALA A 48 -13.14 -3.45 2.53
C ALA A 48 -14.11 -2.74 3.49
N GLU A 49 -14.81 -3.49 4.34
CA GLU A 49 -15.71 -2.98 5.37
C GLU A 49 -15.00 -2.22 6.49
N ALA A 50 -13.71 -2.49 6.70
CA ALA A 50 -12.85 -1.73 7.60
C ALA A 50 -12.04 -0.66 6.87
N GLY A 51 -12.17 -0.55 5.55
CA GLY A 51 -11.34 0.34 4.72
C GLY A 51 -9.84 0.02 4.80
N LEU A 52 -9.46 -1.21 5.17
CA LEU A 52 -8.08 -1.64 5.30
C LEU A 52 -7.61 -2.40 4.05
N PHE A 53 -6.48 -1.98 3.53
CA PHE A 53 -5.80 -2.58 2.40
C PHE A 53 -4.30 -2.65 2.69
N ALA A 54 -3.64 -3.79 2.46
CA ALA A 54 -2.22 -3.94 2.71
C ALA A 54 -1.54 -4.89 1.73
N VAL A 55 -0.26 -4.65 1.48
CA VAL A 55 0.67 -5.57 0.83
C VAL A 55 1.87 -5.76 1.76
N CYS A 56 2.30 -7.00 1.91
CA CYS A 56 3.44 -7.42 2.71
C CYS A 56 4.35 -8.28 1.84
N ASP A 57 5.63 -7.98 1.78
CA ASP A 57 6.63 -8.67 0.99
C ASP A 57 7.65 -9.30 1.95
N GLY A 58 7.77 -10.63 1.88
CA GLY A 58 8.68 -11.38 2.73
C GLY A 58 10.13 -11.18 2.29
N ILE A 59 11.01 -10.74 3.19
CA ILE A 59 12.38 -10.42 2.83
C ILE A 59 13.15 -11.69 2.41
N GLY A 60 13.37 -11.80 1.10
CA GLY A 60 14.17 -12.87 0.51
C GLY A 60 15.62 -12.88 1.05
N GLY A 61 16.07 -14.03 1.52
CA GLY A 61 17.39 -14.22 2.15
C GLY A 61 17.35 -14.20 3.68
N LEU A 62 16.24 -13.81 4.31
CA LEU A 62 15.91 -14.14 5.70
C LEU A 62 15.23 -15.52 5.77
N CYS A 63 14.94 -15.98 6.98
CA CYS A 63 14.20 -17.23 7.16
C CYS A 63 12.71 -17.02 6.95
N ASP A 64 12.09 -17.90 6.17
CA ASP A 64 10.63 -18.02 6.09
C ASP A 64 9.88 -16.71 5.75
N GLY A 65 10.31 -15.97 4.72
CA GLY A 65 9.69 -14.73 4.25
C GLY A 65 8.18 -14.89 4.02
N ALA A 66 7.77 -16.02 3.43
CA ALA A 66 6.36 -16.34 3.25
C ALA A 66 5.57 -16.50 4.56
N VAL A 67 6.20 -16.89 5.66
CA VAL A 67 5.57 -16.92 6.98
C VAL A 67 5.49 -15.51 7.54
N ALA A 68 6.57 -14.74 7.42
CA ALA A 68 6.64 -13.38 7.93
C ALA A 68 5.57 -12.48 7.30
N SER A 69 5.46 -12.44 5.97
CA SER A 69 4.46 -11.63 5.27
C SER A 69 3.03 -12.02 5.64
N ARG A 70 2.75 -13.34 5.75
CA ARG A 70 1.43 -13.83 6.17
C ARG A 70 1.08 -13.45 7.59
N VAL A 71 2.02 -13.54 8.54
CA VAL A 71 1.79 -13.14 9.94
C VAL A 71 1.38 -11.67 10.01
N VAL A 72 2.08 -10.79 9.27
CA VAL A 72 1.73 -9.36 9.22
C VAL A 72 0.34 -9.16 8.64
N ALA A 73 0.05 -9.76 7.47
CA ALA A 73 -1.24 -9.62 6.79
C ALA A 73 -2.41 -10.15 7.64
N GLU A 74 -2.26 -11.32 8.27
CA GLU A 74 -3.32 -11.92 9.11
C GLU A 74 -3.59 -11.11 10.39
N LEU A 75 -2.56 -10.58 11.04
CA LEU A 75 -2.77 -9.74 12.23
C LEU A 75 -3.49 -8.45 11.87
N LEU A 76 -3.16 -7.82 10.74
CA LEU A 76 -3.87 -6.65 10.24
C LEU A 76 -5.35 -6.96 9.93
N GLN A 77 -5.64 -8.06 9.25
CA GLN A 77 -7.00 -8.47 8.90
C GLN A 77 -7.90 -8.67 10.13
N ARG A 78 -7.33 -9.19 11.22
CA ARG A 78 -8.09 -9.50 12.44
C ARG A 78 -8.23 -8.32 13.38
N ALA A 79 -7.31 -7.35 13.32
CA ALA A 79 -7.23 -6.30 14.32
C ALA A 79 -8.14 -5.11 14.03
N VAL A 80 -8.34 -4.76 12.76
CA VAL A 80 -9.02 -3.50 12.40
C VAL A 80 -10.52 -3.68 12.35
N PRO A 81 -11.28 -3.08 13.32
CA PRO A 81 -12.71 -3.28 13.42
C PRO A 81 -13.46 -2.50 12.33
N PRO A 82 -14.38 -3.16 11.59
CA PRO A 82 -15.25 -2.46 10.65
C PRO A 82 -16.14 -1.42 11.34
N GLY A 83 -16.37 -0.28 10.67
CA GLY A 83 -17.28 0.76 11.15
C GLY A 83 -16.77 1.60 12.32
N ALA A 84 -15.58 1.30 12.88
CA ALA A 84 -14.97 2.15 13.89
C ALA A 84 -14.43 3.46 13.28
N ALA A 85 -14.28 4.50 14.11
CA ALA A 85 -13.67 5.76 13.71
C ALA A 85 -12.22 5.55 13.18
N LEU A 86 -11.77 6.43 12.30
CA LEU A 86 -10.46 6.28 11.63
C LEU A 86 -9.29 6.21 12.61
N ASP A 87 -9.32 7.00 13.66
CA ASP A 87 -8.31 7.03 14.72
C ASP A 87 -8.21 5.69 15.47
N ILE A 88 -9.35 5.06 15.77
CA ILE A 88 -9.41 3.73 16.38
C ILE A 88 -8.83 2.69 15.43
N ARG A 89 -9.26 2.69 14.16
CA ARG A 89 -8.73 1.75 13.15
C ARG A 89 -7.24 1.90 12.95
N LEU A 90 -6.74 3.15 12.97
CA LEU A 90 -5.31 3.45 12.87
C LEU A 90 -4.53 2.94 14.09
N ALA A 91 -5.06 3.15 15.30
CA ALA A 91 -4.45 2.65 16.52
C ALA A 91 -4.37 1.12 16.53
N GLU A 92 -5.46 0.43 16.16
CA GLU A 92 -5.49 -1.03 16.08
C GLU A 92 -4.52 -1.59 15.01
N ALA A 93 -4.40 -0.92 13.85
CA ALA A 93 -3.44 -1.31 12.83
C ALA A 93 -1.99 -1.16 13.33
N ARG A 94 -1.66 -0.06 14.01
CA ARG A 94 -0.33 0.14 14.59
C ARG A 94 -0.01 -0.90 15.66
N GLU A 95 -0.98 -1.22 16.50
CA GLU A 95 -0.84 -2.25 17.53
C GLU A 95 -0.66 -3.64 16.89
N ALA A 96 -1.38 -3.94 15.80
CA ALA A 96 -1.20 -5.18 15.04
C ALA A 96 0.21 -5.29 14.45
N LEU A 97 0.74 -4.20 13.90
CA LEU A 97 2.12 -4.17 13.39
C LEU A 97 3.15 -4.35 14.51
N ALA A 98 2.93 -3.74 15.67
CA ALA A 98 3.81 -3.93 16.83
C ALA A 98 3.80 -5.38 17.33
N ARG A 99 2.62 -6.01 17.38
CA ARG A 99 2.50 -7.44 17.72
C ARG A 99 3.16 -8.33 16.69
N ALA A 100 2.99 -8.03 15.38
CA ALA A 100 3.67 -8.77 14.31
C ALA A 100 5.19 -8.67 14.46
N ASN A 101 5.70 -7.45 14.69
CA ASN A 101 7.13 -7.22 14.89
C ASN A 101 7.68 -8.05 16.06
N ALA A 102 7.02 -7.98 17.22
CA ALA A 102 7.44 -8.73 18.42
C ALA A 102 7.43 -10.25 18.17
N ALA A 103 6.40 -10.78 17.52
CA ALA A 103 6.29 -12.21 17.23
C ALA A 103 7.38 -12.70 16.26
N LEU A 104 7.64 -11.93 15.19
CA LEU A 104 8.66 -12.28 14.19
C LEU A 104 10.07 -12.13 14.76
N PHE A 105 10.31 -11.08 15.54
CA PHE A 105 11.58 -10.87 16.22
C PHE A 105 11.89 -12.02 17.20
N GLN A 106 10.93 -12.39 18.05
CA GLN A 106 11.07 -13.51 18.98
C GLN A 106 11.35 -14.82 18.24
N ALA A 107 10.59 -15.14 17.18
CA ALA A 107 10.82 -16.35 16.39
C ALA A 107 12.21 -16.36 15.71
N GLY A 108 12.67 -15.19 15.27
CA GLY A 108 14.02 -15.01 14.72
C GLY A 108 15.11 -15.27 15.75
N GLU A 109 14.95 -14.78 16.98
CA GLU A 109 15.88 -15.02 18.09
C GLU A 109 15.93 -16.52 18.47
N GLU A 110 14.77 -17.18 18.61
CA GLU A 110 14.66 -18.59 18.95
C GLU A 110 15.34 -19.49 17.91
N THR A 111 15.17 -19.16 16.63
CA THR A 111 15.74 -19.94 15.52
C THR A 111 17.16 -19.51 15.17
N ARG A 112 17.65 -18.38 15.69
CA ARG A 112 18.89 -17.68 15.31
C ARG A 112 18.93 -17.35 13.81
N ARG A 113 17.78 -17.10 13.25
CA ARG A 113 17.61 -16.77 11.81
C ARG A 113 16.59 -15.63 11.72
N PRO A 114 17.00 -14.40 11.45
CA PRO A 114 16.09 -13.26 11.35
C PRO A 114 14.93 -13.56 10.40
N MET A 115 13.74 -13.14 10.79
CA MET A 115 12.53 -13.20 9.99
C MET A 115 12.01 -11.78 9.76
N GLY A 116 11.47 -11.51 8.59
CA GLY A 116 10.93 -10.18 8.35
C GLY A 116 10.13 -10.05 7.06
N ALA A 117 9.31 -9.01 7.05
CA ALA A 117 8.58 -8.61 5.86
C ALA A 117 8.46 -7.08 5.80
N THR A 118 8.45 -6.54 4.59
CA THR A 118 7.98 -5.18 4.37
C THR A 118 6.49 -5.10 4.63
N VAL A 119 5.99 -3.90 4.81
CA VAL A 119 4.55 -3.63 4.83
C VAL A 119 4.28 -2.27 4.20
N VAL A 120 3.26 -2.20 3.37
CA VAL A 120 2.57 -0.97 2.99
C VAL A 120 1.08 -1.18 3.18
N LEU A 121 0.43 -0.28 3.91
CA LEU A 121 -1.00 -0.36 4.13
C LEU A 121 -1.67 1.01 3.96
N ALA A 122 -2.96 0.99 3.62
CA ALA A 122 -3.82 2.16 3.60
C ALA A 122 -5.07 1.88 4.44
N ILE A 123 -5.42 2.83 5.31
CA ILE A 123 -6.71 2.86 6.01
C ILE A 123 -7.49 4.04 5.45
N VAL A 124 -8.61 3.73 4.79
CA VAL A 124 -9.47 4.73 4.15
C VAL A 124 -10.53 5.19 5.13
N GLY A 125 -10.55 6.50 5.40
CA GLY A 125 -11.58 7.19 6.17
C GLY A 125 -12.67 7.79 5.27
N GLU A 126 -13.47 8.69 5.84
CA GLU A 126 -14.59 9.34 5.12
C GLU A 126 -14.14 10.24 3.97
N ALA A 127 -12.99 10.93 4.12
CA ALA A 127 -12.47 11.87 3.14
C ALA A 127 -10.96 11.80 2.94
N CYS A 128 -10.28 10.82 3.54
CA CYS A 128 -8.83 10.67 3.44
C CYS A 128 -8.40 9.22 3.53
N ALA A 129 -7.17 8.95 3.13
CA ALA A 129 -6.45 7.71 3.45
C ALA A 129 -5.23 8.03 4.29
N VAL A 130 -4.96 7.17 5.27
CA VAL A 130 -3.71 7.13 6.03
C VAL A 130 -2.91 5.94 5.52
N CYS A 131 -1.75 6.21 4.93
CA CYS A 131 -0.81 5.19 4.50
C CYS A 131 0.26 5.01 5.58
N LEU A 132 0.54 3.76 5.96
CA LEU A 132 1.64 3.39 6.85
C LEU A 132 2.56 2.42 6.11
N TRP A 133 3.89 2.54 6.32
CA TRP A 133 4.82 1.61 5.68
C TRP A 133 6.13 1.43 6.45
N ALA A 134 6.74 0.27 6.24
CA ALA A 134 8.13 -0.07 6.54
C ALA A 134 8.66 -0.98 5.44
N GLY A 135 9.68 -0.54 4.71
CA GLY A 135 10.25 -1.26 3.57
C GLY A 135 10.19 -0.48 2.27
N ASP A 136 10.24 -1.19 1.15
CA ASP A 136 10.26 -0.69 -0.22
C ASP A 136 9.04 -1.12 -1.06
N SER A 137 8.08 -1.78 -0.43
CA SER A 137 6.71 -1.87 -0.96
C SER A 137 6.07 -0.49 -0.99
N ARG A 138 5.35 -0.17 -2.06
CA ARG A 138 4.94 1.20 -2.36
C ARG A 138 3.44 1.41 -2.37
N ALA A 139 3.02 2.61 -1.94
CA ALA A 139 1.68 3.15 -2.18
C ALA A 139 1.72 4.29 -3.18
N TYR A 140 0.73 4.32 -4.07
CA TYR A 140 0.53 5.37 -5.07
C TYR A 140 -0.91 5.88 -5.03
N LEU A 141 -1.07 7.16 -5.34
CA LEU A 141 -2.36 7.78 -5.67
C LEU A 141 -2.40 8.11 -7.16
N MET A 142 -3.38 7.57 -7.85
CA MET A 142 -3.74 7.96 -9.22
C MET A 142 -4.89 8.95 -9.14
N ARG A 143 -4.67 10.18 -9.61
CA ARG A 143 -5.66 11.26 -9.61
C ARG A 143 -5.54 12.07 -10.90
N ALA A 144 -6.66 12.30 -11.57
CA ALA A 144 -6.76 13.13 -12.78
C ALA A 144 -5.70 12.78 -13.86
N GLY A 145 -5.39 11.51 -14.02
CA GLY A 145 -4.43 11.03 -15.02
C GLY A 145 -2.96 11.05 -14.55
N ALA A 146 -2.65 11.46 -13.33
CA ALA A 146 -1.29 11.51 -12.80
C ALA A 146 -1.10 10.50 -11.66
N LEU A 147 0.01 9.77 -11.68
CA LEU A 147 0.41 8.82 -10.65
C LEU A 147 1.39 9.49 -9.68
N LEU A 148 1.03 9.58 -8.41
CA LEU A 148 1.85 10.12 -7.34
C LEU A 148 2.25 9.00 -6.36
N GLN A 149 3.55 8.79 -6.15
CA GLN A 149 4.04 7.90 -5.10
C GLN A 149 3.86 8.57 -3.74
N LEU A 150 3.23 7.88 -2.79
CA LEU A 150 2.94 8.38 -1.44
C LEU A 150 3.99 7.95 -0.42
N THR A 151 4.71 6.86 -0.69
CA THR A 151 5.74 6.29 0.18
C THR A 151 7.14 6.67 -0.28
N GLN A 152 8.09 6.65 0.65
CA GLN A 152 9.52 6.72 0.34
C GLN A 152 10.15 5.37 0.75
N ASP A 153 10.87 4.74 -0.18
CA ASP A 153 11.46 3.43 0.04
C ASP A 153 12.48 3.45 1.19
N HIS A 154 12.37 2.52 2.12
CA HIS A 154 13.38 2.24 3.12
C HIS A 154 14.37 1.22 2.56
N ALA A 155 15.12 1.62 1.56
CA ALA A 155 16.11 0.79 0.91
C ALA A 155 17.32 1.65 0.48
N VAL A 156 18.50 1.04 0.47
CA VAL A 156 19.73 1.67 0.04
C VAL A 156 20.45 0.80 -0.99
N LEU A 157 21.22 1.43 -1.87
CA LEU A 157 22.09 0.67 -2.76
C LEU A 157 23.24 0.08 -1.95
N GLY A 158 23.26 -1.22 -1.81
CA GLY A 158 24.22 -1.95 -1.01
C GLY A 158 24.78 -3.17 -1.73
N ARG A 159 25.78 -3.80 -1.10
CA ARG A 159 26.29 -5.12 -1.50
C ARG A 159 26.07 -6.08 -0.33
N PRO A 160 25.28 -7.14 -0.49
CA PRO A 160 25.04 -8.12 0.58
C PRO A 160 26.34 -8.77 1.09
N HIS A 161 27.33 -8.90 0.21
CA HIS A 161 28.71 -9.33 0.50
C HIS A 161 29.68 -8.73 -0.55
N ALA A 162 30.98 -8.74 -0.26
CA ALA A 162 32.01 -8.01 -1.03
C ALA A 162 31.98 -8.30 -2.55
N ASP A 163 31.73 -9.54 -2.94
CA ASP A 163 31.74 -10.00 -4.34
C ASP A 163 30.36 -9.93 -5.02
N ALA A 164 29.30 -9.53 -4.30
CA ALA A 164 27.96 -9.42 -4.88
C ALA A 164 27.82 -8.15 -5.71
N PRO A 165 27.05 -8.19 -6.83
CA PRO A 165 26.68 -6.95 -7.51
C PRO A 165 25.85 -6.05 -6.59
N PRO A 166 25.99 -4.71 -6.73
CA PRO A 166 25.14 -3.77 -6.01
C PRO A 166 23.66 -4.04 -6.27
N ARG A 167 22.87 -4.03 -5.21
CA ARG A 167 21.40 -4.13 -5.31
C ARG A 167 20.75 -3.27 -4.24
N MET A 168 19.47 -2.98 -4.39
CA MET A 168 18.68 -2.38 -3.32
C MET A 168 18.61 -3.37 -2.14
N VAL A 169 18.86 -2.87 -0.95
CA VAL A 169 18.82 -3.61 0.31
C VAL A 169 17.85 -2.89 1.21
N VAL A 170 16.81 -3.58 1.62
CA VAL A 170 15.81 -3.07 2.58
C VAL A 170 16.50 -2.76 3.90
N THR A 171 16.22 -1.58 4.44
CA THR A 171 16.83 -1.09 5.69
C THR A 171 15.84 -1.01 6.84
N ARG A 172 14.56 -1.23 6.58
CA ARG A 172 13.51 -1.18 7.59
C ARG A 172 12.40 -2.17 7.21
N ALA A 173 12.03 -3.04 8.14
CA ALA A 173 10.98 -4.05 7.94
C ALA A 173 10.39 -4.48 9.27
N ILE A 174 9.26 -5.16 9.25
CA ILE A 174 8.63 -5.78 10.41
C ILE A 174 9.39 -7.07 10.73
N GLY A 175 9.93 -7.21 11.93
CA GLY A 175 10.47 -8.45 12.49
C GLY A 175 11.98 -8.56 12.65
N PRO A 176 12.87 -7.99 11.80
CA PRO A 176 14.32 -8.19 11.96
C PRO A 176 14.89 -7.55 13.23
N ASP A 177 14.31 -6.46 13.70
CA ASP A 177 14.75 -5.71 14.86
C ASP A 177 13.69 -5.72 15.98
N ALA A 178 14.11 -5.52 17.22
CA ALA A 178 13.22 -5.50 18.40
C ALA A 178 12.15 -4.39 18.31
N ALA A 179 12.45 -3.30 17.61
CA ALA A 179 11.52 -2.19 17.34
C ALA A 179 11.64 -1.74 15.90
N VAL A 180 10.54 -1.25 15.35
CA VAL A 180 10.48 -0.73 13.98
C VAL A 180 9.75 0.60 13.95
N ASP A 181 10.32 1.58 13.25
CA ASP A 181 9.66 2.84 12.96
C ASP A 181 8.75 2.69 11.73
N ILE A 182 7.50 3.06 11.89
CA ILE A 182 6.49 3.02 10.82
C ILE A 182 6.25 4.43 10.33
N ASP A 183 6.61 4.70 9.08
CA ASP A 183 6.35 5.97 8.42
C ASP A 183 4.86 6.13 8.08
N CYS A 184 4.42 7.37 7.95
CA CYS A 184 3.02 7.72 7.77
C CYS A 184 2.87 8.86 6.76
N ALA A 185 1.91 8.71 5.85
CA ALA A 185 1.43 9.78 4.97
C ALA A 185 -0.09 9.86 5.03
N ILE A 186 -0.63 11.06 4.94
CA ILE A 186 -2.07 11.31 4.89
C ILE A 186 -2.38 11.99 3.57
N VAL A 187 -3.39 11.51 2.87
CA VAL A 187 -3.86 12.10 1.61
C VAL A 187 -5.37 12.23 1.62
N ASP A 188 -5.87 13.42 1.23
CA ASP A 188 -7.30 13.60 0.98
C ASP A 188 -7.73 12.70 -0.17
N LEU A 189 -8.92 12.11 -0.08
CA LEU A 189 -9.51 11.32 -1.15
C LEU A 189 -10.71 12.02 -1.76
N ARG A 190 -10.89 11.76 -3.07
CA ARG A 190 -12.00 12.29 -3.87
C ARG A 190 -12.58 11.17 -4.73
N PRO A 191 -13.87 11.23 -5.06
CA PRO A 191 -14.43 10.36 -6.09
C PRO A 191 -13.61 10.43 -7.38
N GLY A 192 -13.30 9.28 -7.95
CA GLY A 192 -12.44 9.13 -9.11
C GLY A 192 -10.97 8.87 -8.81
N ASP A 193 -10.53 8.98 -7.56
CA ASP A 193 -9.19 8.57 -7.15
C ASP A 193 -9.02 7.05 -7.19
N CYS A 194 -7.76 6.62 -7.36
CA CYS A 194 -7.40 5.23 -7.24
C CYS A 194 -6.11 5.10 -6.41
N LEU A 195 -6.13 4.28 -5.37
CA LEU A 195 -4.93 3.90 -4.64
C LEU A 195 -4.40 2.58 -5.19
N LEU A 196 -3.09 2.49 -5.33
CA LEU A 196 -2.37 1.26 -5.60
C LEU A 196 -1.39 1.00 -4.47
N LEU A 197 -1.43 -0.20 -3.90
CA LEU A 197 -0.38 -0.74 -3.04
C LEU A 197 0.25 -1.92 -3.76
N CYS A 198 1.58 -2.00 -3.79
CA CYS A 198 2.25 -3.10 -4.47
C CYS A 198 3.63 -3.43 -3.86
N SER A 199 4.06 -4.69 -4.03
CA SER A 199 5.43 -5.11 -3.75
C SER A 199 6.42 -4.63 -4.83
N ASP A 200 7.71 -4.79 -4.57
CA ASP A 200 8.78 -4.38 -5.48
C ASP A 200 8.80 -5.20 -6.79
N GLY A 201 8.30 -6.43 -6.77
CA GLY A 201 8.12 -7.23 -7.98
C GLY A 201 7.24 -6.57 -9.04
N VAL A 202 6.31 -5.70 -8.61
CA VAL A 202 5.54 -4.83 -9.50
C VAL A 202 6.28 -3.52 -9.75
N SER A 203 6.54 -2.74 -8.71
CA SER A 203 7.07 -1.36 -8.83
C SER A 203 8.51 -1.29 -9.33
N GLY A 204 9.31 -2.33 -9.11
CA GLY A 204 10.68 -2.45 -9.63
C GLY A 204 10.75 -2.92 -11.07
N THR A 205 9.66 -3.50 -11.62
CA THR A 205 9.63 -4.09 -12.95
C THR A 205 8.76 -3.30 -13.93
N VAL A 206 7.64 -2.76 -13.48
CA VAL A 206 6.70 -2.00 -14.32
C VAL A 206 7.00 -0.50 -14.18
N PRO A 207 7.38 0.20 -15.26
CA PRO A 207 7.62 1.64 -15.21
C PRO A 207 6.40 2.43 -14.77
N ALA A 208 6.59 3.52 -14.03
CA ALA A 208 5.50 4.35 -13.49
C ALA A 208 4.49 4.80 -14.58
N ALA A 209 4.96 5.23 -15.75
CA ALA A 209 4.08 5.60 -16.87
C ALA A 209 3.20 4.43 -17.37
N ARG A 210 3.68 3.19 -17.22
CA ARG A 210 2.90 2.01 -17.60
C ARG A 210 1.89 1.65 -16.51
N ILE A 211 2.26 1.78 -15.23
CA ILE A 211 1.32 1.65 -14.10
C ILE A 211 0.18 2.67 -14.28
N GLU A 212 0.51 3.92 -14.54
CA GLU A 212 -0.45 5.00 -14.82
C GLU A 212 -1.41 4.64 -15.94
N ALA A 213 -0.87 4.20 -17.10
CA ALA A 213 -1.68 3.80 -18.24
C ALA A 213 -2.62 2.62 -17.93
N LEU A 214 -2.16 1.62 -17.17
CA LEU A 214 -2.98 0.47 -16.79
C LEU A 214 -4.11 0.87 -15.82
N LEU A 215 -3.80 1.70 -14.82
CA LEU A 215 -4.82 2.18 -13.87
C LEU A 215 -5.86 3.10 -14.53
N ALA A 216 -5.48 3.85 -15.58
CA ALA A 216 -6.37 4.70 -16.34
C ALA A 216 -7.29 3.93 -17.29
N ALA A 217 -6.79 2.84 -17.90
CA ALA A 217 -7.47 2.16 -19.02
C ALA A 217 -8.68 1.34 -18.60
N THR A 218 -8.69 0.74 -17.39
CA THR A 218 -9.70 -0.25 -17.03
C THR A 218 -10.21 -0.08 -15.60
N PRO A 219 -11.45 0.39 -15.39
CA PRO A 219 -12.03 0.51 -14.05
C PRO A 219 -12.14 -0.82 -13.27
N ALA A 220 -12.26 -1.96 -13.95
CA ALA A 220 -12.63 -3.22 -13.31
C ALA A 220 -11.45 -4.18 -13.00
N ALA A 221 -10.28 -4.03 -13.62
CA ALA A 221 -9.26 -5.08 -13.64
C ALA A 221 -7.84 -4.59 -13.26
N GLY A 222 -7.70 -3.72 -12.27
CA GLY A 222 -6.41 -3.07 -12.01
C GLY A 222 -5.28 -3.97 -11.49
N ALA A 223 -5.54 -4.83 -10.50
CA ALA A 223 -4.48 -5.59 -9.83
C ALA A 223 -3.95 -6.75 -10.68
N GLN A 224 -4.83 -7.49 -11.34
CA GLN A 224 -4.46 -8.62 -12.19
C GLN A 224 -3.60 -8.19 -13.38
N GLU A 225 -3.94 -7.06 -14.02
CA GLU A 225 -3.18 -6.55 -15.15
C GLU A 225 -1.80 -6.05 -14.74
N LEU A 226 -1.67 -5.43 -13.58
CA LEU A 226 -0.38 -5.00 -13.06
C LEU A 226 0.53 -6.19 -12.78
N VAL A 227 0.03 -7.22 -12.14
CA VAL A 227 0.78 -8.45 -11.87
C VAL A 227 1.11 -9.20 -13.16
N ALA A 228 0.18 -9.27 -14.11
CA ALA A 228 0.42 -9.87 -15.43
C ALA A 228 1.46 -9.08 -16.24
N GLU A 229 1.43 -7.76 -16.20
CA GLU A 229 2.41 -6.89 -16.84
C GLU A 229 3.81 -7.09 -16.23
N ALA A 230 3.92 -7.17 -14.89
CA ALA A 230 5.18 -7.46 -14.22
C ALA A 230 5.75 -8.82 -14.67
N ALA A 231 4.90 -9.84 -14.74
CA ALA A 231 5.29 -11.16 -15.23
C ALA A 231 5.71 -11.14 -16.72
N ALA A 232 4.96 -10.45 -17.58
CA ALA A 232 5.29 -10.32 -19.01
C ALA A 232 6.62 -9.58 -19.24
N ARG A 233 6.99 -8.68 -18.32
CA ARG A 233 8.27 -7.97 -18.35
C ARG A 233 9.41 -8.77 -17.72
N GLY A 234 9.14 -9.97 -17.21
CA GLY A 234 10.13 -10.88 -16.68
C GLY A 234 10.57 -10.53 -15.26
N THR A 235 9.65 -10.05 -14.42
CA THR A 235 9.95 -9.93 -12.98
C THR A 235 10.50 -11.27 -12.48
N ARG A 236 11.53 -11.20 -11.65
CA ARG A 236 12.14 -12.37 -11.03
C ARG A 236 11.66 -12.59 -9.61
N ASP A 237 10.95 -11.61 -9.05
CA ASP A 237 10.41 -11.61 -7.70
C ASP A 237 8.92 -11.92 -7.69
N ASP A 238 8.40 -12.22 -6.51
CA ASP A 238 6.97 -12.31 -6.30
C ASP A 238 6.33 -10.96 -6.61
N ALA A 239 5.14 -10.94 -7.14
CA ALA A 239 4.48 -9.71 -7.56
C ALA A 239 3.07 -9.65 -7.02
N THR A 240 2.81 -8.66 -6.17
CA THR A 240 1.52 -8.45 -5.52
C THR A 240 1.05 -7.01 -5.69
N ALA A 241 -0.23 -6.84 -5.99
CA ALA A 241 -0.89 -5.55 -6.09
C ALA A 241 -2.26 -5.57 -5.44
N VAL A 242 -2.62 -4.47 -4.78
CA VAL A 242 -3.97 -4.15 -4.32
C VAL A 242 -4.35 -2.80 -4.90
N VAL A 243 -5.45 -2.75 -5.65
CA VAL A 243 -5.99 -1.54 -6.28
C VAL A 243 -7.31 -1.19 -5.63
N VAL A 244 -7.43 0.02 -5.09
CA VAL A 244 -8.63 0.54 -4.43
C VAL A 244 -9.14 1.74 -5.20
N ARG A 245 -10.38 1.67 -5.69
CA ARG A 245 -11.03 2.77 -6.40
C ARG A 245 -12.03 3.48 -5.49
N VAL A 246 -12.01 4.78 -5.56
CA VAL A 246 -12.86 5.68 -4.77
C VAL A 246 -14.01 6.15 -5.64
N HIS A 247 -15.23 5.81 -5.22
CA HIS A 247 -16.46 6.18 -5.90
C HIS A 247 -17.26 7.17 -5.04
N PRO A 248 -18.15 8.01 -5.62
CA PRO A 248 -19.15 8.69 -4.84
C PRO A 248 -20.06 7.63 -4.18
N ALA A 249 -20.39 7.79 -2.90
CA ALA A 249 -21.43 6.97 -2.31
C ALA A 249 -22.76 7.27 -3.02
N GLU A 250 -23.49 6.24 -3.41
CA GLU A 250 -24.84 6.41 -3.93
C GLU A 250 -25.69 7.11 -2.86
N ALA A 251 -26.36 8.20 -3.23
CA ALA A 251 -27.32 8.85 -2.35
C ALA A 251 -28.41 7.81 -2.05
N SER A 252 -28.47 7.37 -0.78
CA SER A 252 -29.59 6.52 -0.33
C SER A 252 -30.88 7.25 -0.63
N HIS A 253 -31.62 6.84 -1.67
CA HIS A 253 -32.97 7.28 -1.93
C HIS A 253 -33.86 6.75 -0.79
N VAL A 254 -33.92 7.48 0.30
CA VAL A 254 -35.01 7.33 1.27
C VAL A 254 -36.24 7.87 0.57
N ALA A 255 -37.08 6.99 0.04
CA ALA A 255 -38.39 7.35 -0.46
C ALA A 255 -39.16 8.05 0.69
N PRO A 256 -39.74 9.22 0.47
CA PRO A 256 -40.56 9.86 1.49
C PRO A 256 -41.80 8.95 1.76
N ARG A 257 -42.04 8.68 3.04
CA ARG A 257 -43.24 8.02 3.52
C ARG A 257 -44.45 8.92 3.40
#